data_a656b86c892df656af4cfc80697432e4
#
_entry.id   a656b86c892df656af4cfc80697432e4
#
_cell.length_a   1.000
_cell.length_b   1.000
_cell.length_c   1.000
_cell.angle_alpha   90.00
_cell.angle_beta   90.00
_cell.angle_gamma   90.00
#
_symmetry.space_group_name_H-M   'P 1'
#
loop_
_entity.id
_entity.type
_entity.pdbx_description
1 polymer ?
#
loop_
_entity_poly.entity_id
_entity_poly.type
_entity_poly.pdbx_seq_one_letter_code
_entity_poly.pdbx_strand_id
1 'polypeptide(L)'
;TKLFIYKHNASKFWWVRYFVGNNAVRKSTKTTIKRDAIAFAKQFFDIVTQNQRLGINASVSATSFASCQREMMTADAGKLKRGEITKITYDNNKYRYDKFILPHFGKYEVRDIDYFAVERFLNELSTKALSTSTISAYIRLVRRVLVYASRRKFIVAVPEFPTVTVKEKPRGWFNVREYKRLINASRHFAGKTVEVRKYFDEEGERQTQYIKTTAPESEKLGKLMRKVEMTEDIRRLIVFMTNSYIRPTDIKTMKHKHVDIVKNRDGNEYLRLNLPPSKGHSFPITTMPSAVNTYIELFWHHIGRDTFGDNPEEAYVFLPQYTNRDYALKQLQRQWEVLMNHTKLDTSVAGEQRTIYSLRHTAIMYRLIFGVGINTLLLARNARTGVEMIDRFYAKQLTGEMNITMLQSRRPRKIYDGENEKEIKKQKLNGYPITDVDQTNNDNL
;
A
#
# COMPACT_ATOMS: atom_id res chain seq x y z
N THR A 1 -4.88 -55.17 22.76
CA THR A 1 -4.45 -53.89 23.35
C THR A 1 -3.70 -53.09 22.28
N LYS A 2 -4.11 -51.85 22.00
CA LYS A 2 -3.56 -51.03 20.91
C LYS A 2 -2.40 -50.13 21.34
N LEU A 3 -2.02 -50.17 22.63
CA LEU A 3 -0.98 -49.34 23.25
C LEU A 3 0.19 -50.21 23.75
N PHE A 4 1.40 -49.87 23.31
CA PHE A 4 2.62 -50.61 23.70
C PHE A 4 3.71 -49.62 24.10
N ILE A 5 4.55 -49.99 25.09
CA ILE A 5 5.83 -49.36 25.38
C ILE A 5 6.96 -50.33 25.00
N TYR A 6 8.00 -49.82 24.38
CA TYR A 6 9.13 -50.62 23.96
C TYR A 6 10.44 -49.82 23.98
N LYS A 7 11.56 -50.52 24.05
CA LYS A 7 12.90 -49.94 23.84
C LYS A 7 13.26 -50.06 22.37
N HIS A 8 13.82 -48.99 21.82
CA HIS A 8 14.37 -49.01 20.47
C HIS A 8 15.87 -49.13 20.52
N ASN A 9 16.49 -50.03 19.71
CA ASN A 9 17.90 -50.31 19.75
C ASN A 9 18.80 -49.06 19.53
N ALA A 10 18.34 -48.09 18.78
CA ALA A 10 19.03 -46.84 18.51
C ALA A 10 18.72 -45.70 19.51
N SER A 11 18.03 -45.98 20.64
CA SER A 11 17.62 -44.93 21.59
C SER A 11 17.71 -45.44 23.04
N LYS A 12 18.35 -44.65 23.91
CA LYS A 12 18.38 -44.91 25.35
C LYS A 12 17.00 -44.73 26.03
N PHE A 13 16.06 -44.07 25.38
CA PHE A 13 14.74 -43.75 25.92
C PHE A 13 13.71 -44.84 25.59
N TRP A 14 12.70 -44.98 26.45
CA TRP A 14 11.51 -45.74 26.15
C TRP A 14 10.69 -45.04 25.07
N TRP A 15 9.95 -45.82 24.27
CA TRP A 15 9.04 -45.38 23.24
C TRP A 15 7.63 -45.91 23.49
N VAL A 16 6.62 -45.10 23.18
CA VAL A 16 5.24 -45.51 23.16
C VAL A 16 4.77 -45.68 21.71
N ARG A 17 3.97 -46.71 21.45
CA ARG A 17 3.35 -47.00 20.17
C ARG A 17 1.89 -47.30 20.40
N TYR A 18 1.01 -46.60 19.66
CA TYR A 18 -0.44 -46.78 19.68
C TYR A 18 -0.97 -46.93 18.25
N PHE A 19 -1.88 -47.88 18.04
CA PHE A 19 -2.47 -48.14 16.74
C PHE A 19 -3.79 -47.45 16.59
N VAL A 20 -3.95 -46.63 15.54
CA VAL A 20 -5.14 -45.94 15.11
C VAL A 20 -5.55 -46.51 13.75
N GLY A 21 -6.53 -47.43 13.71
CA GLY A 21 -6.77 -48.22 12.52
C GLY A 21 -5.53 -49.00 12.11
N ASN A 22 -5.11 -48.88 10.85
CA ASN A 22 -3.87 -49.53 10.33
C ASN A 22 -2.60 -48.70 10.54
N ASN A 23 -2.71 -47.51 11.12
CA ASN A 23 -1.56 -46.62 11.33
C ASN A 23 -1.03 -46.66 12.75
N ALA A 24 0.28 -46.72 12.92
CA ALA A 24 0.94 -46.70 14.21
C ALA A 24 1.49 -45.33 14.55
N VAL A 25 0.99 -44.71 15.61
CA VAL A 25 1.55 -43.48 16.18
C VAL A 25 2.61 -43.84 17.20
N ARG A 26 3.81 -43.28 17.03
CA ARG A 26 4.99 -43.58 17.89
C ARG A 26 5.53 -42.26 18.47
N LYS A 27 5.88 -42.28 19.76
CA LYS A 27 6.50 -41.14 20.43
C LYS A 27 7.54 -41.57 21.43
N SER A 28 8.67 -40.85 21.51
CA SER A 28 9.64 -41.07 22.56
C SER A 28 9.12 -40.52 23.89
N THR A 29 9.27 -41.29 24.96
CA THR A 29 8.91 -40.88 26.31
C THR A 29 9.94 -39.95 26.95
N LYS A 30 11.13 -39.80 26.32
CA LYS A 30 12.28 -39.03 26.81
C LYS A 30 12.76 -39.45 28.22
N THR A 31 12.35 -40.60 28.69
CA THR A 31 12.79 -41.18 29.96
C THR A 31 13.44 -42.56 29.77
N THR A 32 14.39 -42.89 30.61
CA THR A 32 15.03 -44.21 30.69
C THR A 32 14.36 -45.09 31.74
N ILE A 33 13.51 -44.51 32.60
CA ILE A 33 12.83 -45.17 33.71
C ILE A 33 11.49 -45.75 33.20
N LYS A 34 11.31 -47.06 33.34
CA LYS A 34 10.10 -47.77 32.87
C LYS A 34 8.84 -47.28 33.53
N ARG A 35 8.86 -46.95 34.81
CA ARG A 35 7.70 -46.44 35.56
C ARG A 35 7.18 -45.12 34.96
N ASP A 36 8.09 -44.21 34.67
CA ASP A 36 7.74 -42.90 34.09
C ASP A 36 7.24 -43.05 32.63
N ALA A 37 7.82 -43.99 31.89
CA ALA A 37 7.37 -44.32 30.55
C ALA A 37 5.95 -44.88 30.53
N ILE A 38 5.55 -45.65 31.53
CA ILE A 38 4.15 -46.15 31.70
C ILE A 38 3.21 -44.98 32.00
N ALA A 39 3.60 -44.09 32.91
CA ALA A 39 2.77 -42.89 33.22
C ALA A 39 2.59 -42.01 31.95
N PHE A 40 3.70 -41.78 31.23
CA PHE A 40 3.61 -41.07 29.94
C PHE A 40 2.71 -41.78 28.93
N ALA A 41 2.80 -43.11 28.83
CA ALA A 41 1.98 -43.89 27.90
C ALA A 41 0.48 -43.79 28.18
N LYS A 42 0.08 -43.72 29.45
CA LYS A 42 -1.33 -43.51 29.85
C LYS A 42 -1.80 -42.14 29.42
N GLN A 43 -1.06 -41.06 29.74
CA GLN A 43 -1.40 -39.70 29.31
C GLN A 43 -1.41 -39.57 27.77
N PHE A 44 -0.48 -40.20 27.08
CA PHE A 44 -0.44 -40.26 25.64
C PHE A 44 -1.69 -40.93 25.05
N PHE A 45 -2.14 -42.02 25.63
CA PHE A 45 -3.37 -42.71 25.22
C PHE A 45 -4.61 -41.85 25.39
N ASP A 46 -4.72 -41.16 26.52
CA ASP A 46 -5.88 -40.29 26.80
C ASP A 46 -5.91 -39.14 25.78
N ILE A 47 -4.78 -38.48 25.51
CA ILE A 47 -4.64 -37.42 24.50
C ILE A 47 -5.02 -37.92 23.10
N VAL A 48 -4.51 -39.09 22.69
CA VAL A 48 -4.79 -39.63 21.36
C VAL A 48 -6.26 -40.02 21.22
N THR A 49 -6.85 -40.61 22.26
CA THR A 49 -8.26 -41.00 22.27
C THR A 49 -9.17 -39.78 22.24
N GLN A 50 -8.84 -38.74 23.02
CA GLN A 50 -9.57 -37.47 22.99
C GLN A 50 -9.47 -36.81 21.62
N ASN A 51 -8.27 -36.76 21.01
CA ASN A 51 -8.06 -36.25 19.67
C ASN A 51 -8.89 -37.01 18.63
N GLN A 52 -9.00 -38.33 18.74
CA GLN A 52 -9.84 -39.12 17.84
C GLN A 52 -11.31 -38.75 17.97
N ARG A 53 -11.84 -38.57 19.22
CA ARG A 53 -13.21 -38.12 19.45
C ARG A 53 -13.50 -36.76 18.86
N LEU A 54 -12.51 -35.89 18.87
CA LEU A 54 -12.57 -34.53 18.29
C LEU A 54 -12.28 -34.52 16.76
N GLY A 55 -12.07 -35.68 16.13
CA GLY A 55 -11.78 -35.81 14.72
C GLY A 55 -10.42 -35.25 14.30
N ILE A 56 -9.50 -35.10 15.27
CA ILE A 56 -8.12 -34.67 14.99
C ILE A 56 -7.31 -35.90 14.53
N ASN A 57 -6.51 -35.73 13.47
CA ASN A 57 -5.64 -36.80 12.98
C ASN A 57 -4.60 -37.20 14.03
N ALA A 58 -4.87 -38.29 14.75
CA ALA A 58 -3.97 -38.83 15.78
C ALA A 58 -2.64 -39.40 15.21
N SER A 59 -2.61 -39.68 13.90
CA SER A 59 -1.43 -40.21 13.21
C SER A 59 -0.37 -39.17 12.86
N VAL A 60 -0.68 -37.87 13.10
CA VAL A 60 0.26 -36.82 12.78
C VAL A 60 1.23 -36.67 13.95
N SER A 61 2.44 -37.16 13.77
CA SER A 61 3.59 -36.74 14.56
C SER A 61 3.59 -35.22 14.65
N ALA A 62 3.90 -34.68 15.82
CA ALA A 62 4.00 -33.26 16.12
C ALA A 62 4.26 -32.41 14.88
N THR A 63 3.24 -31.69 14.42
CA THR A 63 3.35 -30.92 13.18
C THR A 63 3.86 -29.54 13.53
N SER A 64 5.09 -29.23 13.12
CA SER A 64 5.67 -27.93 13.36
C SER A 64 4.98 -26.84 12.54
N PHE A 65 4.97 -25.63 13.07
CA PHE A 65 4.50 -24.44 12.35
C PHE A 65 5.20 -24.29 10.99
N ALA A 66 6.52 -24.56 10.93
CA ALA A 66 7.29 -24.51 9.68
C ALA A 66 6.78 -25.53 8.64
N SER A 67 6.38 -26.73 9.06
CA SER A 67 5.81 -27.72 8.15
C SER A 67 4.46 -27.26 7.59
N CYS A 68 3.55 -26.80 8.43
CA CYS A 68 2.25 -26.25 8.00
C CYS A 68 2.41 -25.04 7.07
N GLN A 69 3.36 -24.15 7.40
CA GLN A 69 3.67 -22.98 6.58
C GLN A 69 4.16 -23.39 5.19
N ARG A 70 5.05 -24.39 5.10
CA ARG A 70 5.59 -24.87 3.83
C ARG A 70 4.49 -25.47 2.94
N GLU A 71 3.64 -26.32 3.49
CA GLU A 71 2.50 -26.89 2.76
C GLU A 71 1.53 -25.79 2.28
N MET A 72 1.23 -24.81 3.15
CA MET A 72 0.39 -23.67 2.79
C MET A 72 1.02 -22.82 1.67
N MET A 73 2.33 -22.58 1.70
CA MET A 73 3.03 -21.84 0.64
C MET A 73 3.07 -22.62 -0.66
N THR A 74 3.08 -23.96 -0.64
CA THR A 74 2.92 -24.77 -1.85
C THR A 74 1.54 -24.57 -2.48
N ALA A 75 0.48 -24.51 -1.64
CA ALA A 75 -0.86 -24.17 -2.12
C ALA A 75 -0.94 -22.75 -2.69
N ASP A 76 -0.26 -21.78 -2.04
CA ASP A 76 -0.18 -20.40 -2.54
C ASP A 76 0.61 -20.31 -3.87
N ALA A 77 1.63 -21.13 -4.09
CA ALA A 77 2.31 -21.25 -5.39
C ALA A 77 1.35 -21.74 -6.50
N GLY A 78 0.44 -22.65 -6.16
CA GLY A 78 -0.65 -23.05 -7.07
C GLY A 78 -1.59 -21.88 -7.40
N LYS A 79 -1.96 -21.07 -6.41
CA LYS A 79 -2.77 -19.84 -6.63
C LYS A 79 -2.03 -18.82 -7.49
N LEU A 80 -0.73 -18.67 -7.31
CA LEU A 80 0.10 -17.82 -8.17
C LEU A 80 0.05 -18.27 -9.63
N LYS A 81 0.18 -19.57 -9.89
CA LYS A 81 0.09 -20.14 -11.25
C LYS A 81 -1.28 -19.89 -11.89
N ARG A 82 -2.37 -19.92 -11.12
CA ARG A 82 -3.73 -19.61 -11.60
C ARG A 82 -4.06 -18.10 -11.65
N GLY A 83 -3.10 -17.21 -11.29
CA GLY A 83 -3.32 -15.76 -11.28
C GLY A 83 -4.21 -15.24 -10.14
N GLU A 84 -4.57 -16.08 -9.16
CA GLU A 84 -5.40 -15.66 -8.00
C GLU A 84 -4.66 -14.70 -7.05
N ILE A 85 -3.34 -14.81 -7.00
CA ILE A 85 -2.47 -13.90 -6.25
C ILE A 85 -1.34 -13.41 -7.14
N THR A 86 -0.86 -12.19 -6.90
CA THR A 86 0.27 -11.64 -7.65
C THR A 86 1.60 -12.17 -7.13
N LYS A 87 2.61 -12.22 -8.01
CA LYS A 87 3.99 -12.60 -7.62
C LYS A 87 4.51 -11.74 -6.47
N ILE A 88 4.26 -10.43 -6.51
CA ILE A 88 4.69 -9.49 -5.45
C ILE A 88 4.05 -9.87 -4.10
N THR A 89 2.78 -10.26 -4.09
CA THR A 89 2.11 -10.69 -2.85
C THR A 89 2.72 -11.98 -2.32
N TYR A 90 2.98 -12.95 -3.19
CA TYR A 90 3.62 -14.21 -2.81
C TYR A 90 5.02 -13.98 -2.24
N ASP A 91 5.87 -13.24 -2.94
CA ASP A 91 7.26 -12.95 -2.55
C ASP A 91 7.31 -12.15 -1.23
N ASN A 92 6.46 -11.16 -1.05
CA ASN A 92 6.34 -10.40 0.20
C ASN A 92 5.92 -11.27 1.39
N ASN A 93 4.96 -12.17 1.19
CA ASN A 93 4.54 -13.09 2.24
C ASN A 93 5.67 -14.06 2.59
N LYS A 94 6.34 -14.64 1.58
CA LYS A 94 7.50 -15.49 1.76
C LYS A 94 8.60 -14.80 2.57
N TYR A 95 8.98 -13.58 2.16
CA TYR A 95 9.98 -12.79 2.88
C TYR A 95 9.61 -12.56 4.36
N ARG A 96 8.33 -12.25 4.65
CA ARG A 96 7.85 -12.05 6.02
C ARG A 96 7.89 -13.32 6.84
N TYR A 97 7.53 -14.46 6.24
CA TYR A 97 7.67 -15.76 6.89
C TYR A 97 9.13 -16.05 7.20
N ASP A 98 10.01 -16.01 6.21
CA ASP A 98 11.39 -16.41 6.33
C ASP A 98 12.16 -15.52 7.32
N LYS A 99 11.93 -14.20 7.27
CA LYS A 99 12.72 -13.24 8.06
C LYS A 99 12.20 -12.99 9.48
N PHE A 100 10.90 -13.07 9.70
CA PHE A 100 10.30 -12.63 10.96
C PHE A 100 9.51 -13.73 11.69
N ILE A 101 8.73 -14.52 10.96
CA ILE A 101 7.78 -15.43 11.59
C ILE A 101 8.42 -16.81 11.89
N LEU A 102 9.12 -17.39 10.93
CA LEU A 102 9.77 -18.70 11.12
C LEU A 102 10.89 -18.70 12.16
N PRO A 103 11.73 -17.65 12.30
CA PRO A 103 12.69 -17.60 13.40
C PRO A 103 12.04 -17.71 14.77
N HIS A 104 10.83 -17.19 14.95
CA HIS A 104 10.11 -17.26 16.22
C HIS A 104 9.28 -18.56 16.35
N PHE A 105 8.38 -18.83 15.39
CA PHE A 105 7.42 -19.93 15.49
C PHE A 105 7.85 -21.23 14.81
N GLY A 106 8.90 -21.23 13.99
CA GLY A 106 9.19 -22.36 13.11
C GLY A 106 9.33 -23.70 13.82
N LYS A 107 9.88 -23.70 15.04
CA LYS A 107 10.09 -24.90 15.86
C LYS A 107 8.89 -25.26 16.77
N TYR A 108 7.91 -24.36 16.91
CA TYR A 108 6.72 -24.63 17.72
C TYR A 108 5.87 -25.71 17.05
N GLU A 109 5.29 -26.60 17.86
CA GLU A 109 4.17 -27.39 17.40
C GLU A 109 2.95 -26.49 17.26
N VAL A 110 2.17 -26.64 16.19
CA VAL A 110 0.99 -25.78 15.96
C VAL A 110 -0.04 -25.85 17.10
N ARG A 111 -0.02 -26.93 17.89
CA ARG A 111 -0.88 -27.12 19.07
C ARG A 111 -0.47 -26.28 20.27
N ASP A 112 0.82 -25.94 20.36
CA ASP A 112 1.40 -25.22 21.48
C ASP A 112 1.36 -23.70 21.27
N ILE A 113 0.84 -23.25 20.13
CA ILE A 113 0.67 -21.84 19.83
C ILE A 113 -0.69 -21.37 20.37
N ASP A 114 -0.65 -20.77 21.53
CA ASP A 114 -1.78 -20.17 22.23
C ASP A 114 -1.77 -18.63 22.09
N TYR A 115 -2.73 -17.97 22.75
CA TYR A 115 -2.81 -16.51 22.82
C TYR A 115 -1.49 -15.89 23.33
N PHE A 116 -0.92 -16.44 24.40
CA PHE A 116 0.29 -15.89 25.01
C PHE A 116 1.54 -16.05 24.13
N ALA A 117 1.62 -17.13 23.35
CA ALA A 117 2.71 -17.28 22.37
C ALA A 117 2.64 -16.21 21.27
N VAL A 118 1.42 -15.87 20.81
CA VAL A 118 1.22 -14.79 19.83
C VAL A 118 1.48 -13.43 20.44
N GLU A 119 1.07 -13.20 21.69
CA GLU A 119 1.33 -11.95 22.42
C GLU A 119 2.82 -11.69 22.65
N ARG A 120 3.60 -12.73 23.01
CA ARG A 120 5.08 -12.62 23.10
C ARG A 120 5.69 -12.20 21.77
N PHE A 121 5.24 -12.79 20.68
CA PHE A 121 5.69 -12.38 19.34
C PHE A 121 5.29 -10.94 18.99
N LEU A 122 4.09 -10.52 19.35
CA LEU A 122 3.64 -9.13 19.19
C LEU A 122 4.55 -8.16 19.95
N ASN A 123 4.89 -8.48 21.20
CA ASN A 123 5.78 -7.68 22.02
C ASN A 123 7.20 -7.60 21.41
N GLU A 124 7.72 -8.73 20.92
CA GLU A 124 9.02 -8.75 20.19
C GLU A 124 8.98 -7.87 18.94
N LEU A 125 7.90 -7.91 18.14
CA LEU A 125 7.76 -7.05 16.96
C LEU A 125 7.67 -5.56 17.33
N SER A 126 7.11 -5.25 18.48
CA SER A 126 6.95 -3.86 18.95
C SER A 126 8.30 -3.20 19.28
N THR A 127 9.32 -3.98 19.64
CA THR A 127 10.68 -3.46 19.88
C THR A 127 11.42 -3.09 18.59
N LYS A 128 10.92 -3.52 17.40
CA LYS A 128 11.62 -3.37 16.11
C LYS A 128 11.22 -2.10 15.33
N ALA A 129 10.67 -1.10 15.97
CA ALA A 129 10.22 0.17 15.34
C ALA A 129 9.34 -0.03 14.10
N LEU A 130 8.56 -1.10 14.04
CA LEU A 130 7.64 -1.40 12.93
C LEU A 130 6.32 -0.63 13.08
N SER A 131 5.71 -0.26 11.96
CA SER A 131 4.37 0.33 12.00
C SER A 131 3.32 -0.69 12.46
N THR A 132 2.27 -0.23 13.15
CA THR A 132 1.16 -1.09 13.63
C THR A 132 0.48 -1.85 12.48
N SER A 133 0.41 -1.27 11.28
CA SER A 133 -0.09 -1.95 10.07
C SER A 133 0.81 -3.10 9.61
N THR A 134 2.14 -2.95 9.75
CA THR A 134 3.12 -4.01 9.45
C THR A 134 3.01 -5.14 10.46
N ILE A 135 2.93 -4.80 11.74
CA ILE A 135 2.74 -5.78 12.84
C ILE A 135 1.44 -6.56 12.62
N SER A 136 0.32 -5.88 12.36
CA SER A 136 -0.96 -6.51 12.05
C SER A 136 -0.88 -7.45 10.84
N ALA A 137 -0.07 -7.11 9.82
CA ALA A 137 0.15 -7.99 8.68
C ALA A 137 0.89 -9.28 9.05
N TYR A 138 1.87 -9.22 9.98
CA TYR A 138 2.58 -10.41 10.45
C TYR A 138 1.65 -11.31 11.29
N ILE A 139 0.89 -10.73 12.20
CA ILE A 139 -0.10 -11.48 13.01
C ILE A 139 -1.14 -12.18 12.11
N ARG A 140 -1.62 -11.52 11.05
CA ARG A 140 -2.52 -12.16 10.07
C ARG A 140 -1.87 -13.34 9.34
N LEU A 141 -0.58 -13.28 9.06
CA LEU A 141 0.14 -14.39 8.43
C LEU A 141 0.30 -15.57 9.39
N VAL A 142 0.57 -15.33 10.68
CA VAL A 142 0.57 -16.40 11.71
C VAL A 142 -0.81 -17.05 11.76
N ARG A 143 -1.88 -16.25 11.85
CA ARG A 143 -3.26 -16.75 11.85
C ARG A 143 -3.59 -17.60 10.62
N ARG A 144 -3.09 -17.22 9.43
CA ARG A 144 -3.28 -18.02 8.20
C ARG A 144 -2.73 -19.43 8.32
N VAL A 145 -1.54 -19.59 8.92
CA VAL A 145 -0.96 -20.92 9.12
C VAL A 145 -1.78 -21.73 10.09
N LEU A 146 -2.26 -21.15 11.19
CA LEU A 146 -3.09 -21.86 12.16
C LEU A 146 -4.49 -22.20 11.60
N VAL A 147 -5.07 -21.34 10.77
CA VAL A 147 -6.30 -21.66 10.01
C VAL A 147 -6.05 -22.84 9.06
N TYR A 148 -4.90 -22.88 8.38
CA TYR A 148 -4.54 -24.02 7.55
C TYR A 148 -4.37 -25.29 8.39
N ALA A 149 -3.70 -25.22 9.54
CA ALA A 149 -3.55 -26.33 10.47
C ALA A 149 -4.88 -26.87 11.00
N SER A 150 -5.84 -25.98 11.31
CA SER A 150 -7.20 -26.36 11.72
C SER A 150 -7.96 -27.07 10.58
N ARG A 151 -7.88 -26.58 9.34
CA ARG A 151 -8.49 -27.23 8.17
C ARG A 151 -7.90 -28.61 7.89
N ARG A 152 -6.62 -28.80 8.19
CA ARG A 152 -5.92 -30.09 8.11
C ARG A 152 -6.17 -30.98 9.33
N LYS A 153 -6.98 -30.50 10.30
CA LYS A 153 -7.26 -31.18 11.55
C LYS A 153 -6.03 -31.48 12.41
N PHE A 154 -5.01 -30.60 12.33
CA PHE A 154 -3.81 -30.67 13.20
C PHE A 154 -4.06 -30.01 14.55
N ILE A 155 -4.99 -29.06 14.60
CA ILE A 155 -5.51 -28.39 15.80
C ILE A 155 -7.04 -28.39 15.77
N VAL A 156 -7.68 -28.35 16.94
CA VAL A 156 -9.13 -28.35 17.09
C VAL A 156 -9.72 -27.04 16.60
N ALA A 157 -9.16 -25.93 17.09
CA ALA A 157 -9.60 -24.58 16.80
C ALA A 157 -8.39 -23.65 16.68
N VAL A 158 -8.58 -22.55 15.96
CA VAL A 158 -7.61 -21.46 15.93
C VAL A 158 -7.69 -20.70 17.24
N PRO A 159 -6.58 -20.47 17.96
CA PRO A 159 -6.60 -19.74 19.21
C PRO A 159 -7.05 -18.28 19.00
N GLU A 160 -7.46 -17.63 20.07
CA GLU A 160 -7.69 -16.20 20.08
C GLU A 160 -6.38 -15.46 19.80
N PHE A 161 -6.49 -14.28 19.19
CA PHE A 161 -5.35 -13.45 18.82
C PHE A 161 -5.45 -12.08 19.50
N PRO A 162 -4.33 -11.54 20.00
CA PRO A 162 -4.30 -10.18 20.50
C PRO A 162 -4.69 -9.18 19.40
N THR A 163 -5.51 -8.21 19.78
CA THR A 163 -5.97 -7.16 18.87
C THR A 163 -4.89 -6.10 18.69
N VAL A 164 -4.51 -5.85 17.44
CA VAL A 164 -3.60 -4.76 17.10
C VAL A 164 -4.39 -3.59 16.54
N THR A 165 -4.50 -2.52 17.33
CA THR A 165 -5.14 -1.28 16.85
C THR A 165 -4.24 -0.60 15.82
N VAL A 166 -4.69 -0.59 14.58
CA VAL A 166 -3.95 0.04 13.48
C VAL A 166 -4.26 1.54 13.46
N LYS A 167 -3.28 2.35 13.84
CA LYS A 167 -3.36 3.81 13.63
C LYS A 167 -3.11 4.10 12.16
N GLU A 168 -4.14 4.60 11.49
CA GLU A 168 -4.03 5.05 10.12
C GLU A 168 -3.26 6.36 10.07
N LYS A 169 -2.30 6.41 9.18
CA LYS A 169 -1.58 7.64 8.84
C LYS A 169 -1.98 8.00 7.40
N PRO A 170 -2.98 8.86 7.19
CA PRO A 170 -3.30 9.35 5.87
C PRO A 170 -2.06 10.05 5.28
N ARG A 171 -2.00 10.13 3.97
CA ARG A 171 -0.96 10.93 3.31
C ARG A 171 -1.47 12.32 3.08
N GLY A 172 -0.62 13.31 3.33
CA GLY A 172 -0.96 14.70 3.08
C GLY A 172 -1.20 14.96 1.59
N TRP A 173 -2.14 15.83 1.30
CA TRP A 173 -2.38 16.41 -0.02
C TRP A 173 -1.82 17.84 -0.07
N PHE A 174 -1.82 18.46 -1.24
CA PHE A 174 -1.34 19.82 -1.43
C PHE A 174 -2.52 20.75 -1.62
N ASN A 175 -2.63 21.81 -0.80
CA ASN A 175 -3.56 22.89 -1.08
C ASN A 175 -3.11 23.70 -2.32
N VAL A 176 -3.94 24.62 -2.80
CA VAL A 176 -3.68 25.38 -4.04
C VAL A 176 -2.37 26.17 -3.98
N ARG A 177 -2.06 26.81 -2.84
CA ARG A 177 -0.82 27.60 -2.66
C ARG A 177 0.41 26.69 -2.66
N GLU A 178 0.35 25.59 -1.93
CA GLU A 178 1.43 24.58 -1.89
C GLU A 178 1.65 23.94 -3.25
N TYR A 179 0.56 23.62 -3.96
CA TYR A 179 0.63 23.04 -5.30
C TYR A 179 1.28 24.02 -6.30
N LYS A 180 0.92 25.32 -6.26
CA LYS A 180 1.60 26.36 -7.06
C LYS A 180 3.09 26.45 -6.75
N ARG A 181 3.47 26.39 -5.46
CA ARG A 181 4.91 26.38 -5.05
C ARG A 181 5.62 25.14 -5.62
N LEU A 182 5.00 23.98 -5.55
CA LEU A 182 5.55 22.73 -6.10
C LEU A 182 5.76 22.82 -7.61
N ILE A 183 4.77 23.32 -8.37
CA ILE A 183 4.88 23.54 -9.83
C ILE A 183 6.02 24.52 -10.14
N ASN A 184 6.10 25.63 -9.43
CA ASN A 184 7.16 26.63 -9.66
C ASN A 184 8.55 26.06 -9.38
N ALA A 185 8.71 25.28 -8.31
CA ALA A 185 9.94 24.58 -8.02
C ALA A 185 10.30 23.57 -9.12
N SER A 186 9.32 22.79 -9.61
CA SER A 186 9.56 21.82 -10.68
C SER A 186 10.01 22.49 -11.99
N ARG A 187 9.45 23.66 -12.33
CA ARG A 187 9.91 24.49 -13.47
C ARG A 187 11.33 25.02 -13.26
N HIS A 188 11.62 25.49 -12.05
CA HIS A 188 12.95 26.04 -11.74
C HIS A 188 14.06 25.00 -11.88
N PHE A 189 13.79 23.75 -11.50
CA PHE A 189 14.78 22.68 -11.52
C PHE A 189 14.83 21.90 -12.84
N ALA A 190 13.82 21.98 -13.70
CA ALA A 190 13.77 21.23 -14.95
C ALA A 190 15.05 21.43 -15.79
N GLY A 191 15.66 20.35 -16.26
CA GLY A 191 16.91 20.32 -17.02
C GLY A 191 18.18 20.55 -16.19
N LYS A 192 18.08 20.72 -14.86
CA LYS A 192 19.24 20.94 -13.99
C LYS A 192 19.67 19.66 -13.29
N THR A 193 20.96 19.54 -13.01
CA THR A 193 21.49 18.49 -12.14
C THR A 193 21.65 19.02 -10.72
N VAL A 194 21.19 18.26 -9.74
CA VAL A 194 21.29 18.59 -8.30
C VAL A 194 22.14 17.53 -7.62
N GLU A 195 23.12 17.96 -6.85
CA GLU A 195 23.91 17.06 -6.02
C GLU A 195 23.19 16.85 -4.67
N VAL A 196 23.03 15.60 -4.30
CA VAL A 196 22.41 15.20 -3.05
C VAL A 196 23.47 14.53 -2.19
N ARG A 197 23.84 15.17 -1.07
CA ARG A 197 24.76 14.63 -0.09
C ARG A 197 23.96 14.08 1.08
N LYS A 198 24.26 12.83 1.48
CA LYS A 198 23.73 12.24 2.72
C LYS A 198 24.88 12.12 3.71
N TYR A 199 24.67 12.61 4.92
CA TYR A 199 25.64 12.51 5.98
C TYR A 199 24.93 12.20 7.31
N PHE A 200 25.67 11.80 8.32
CA PHE A 200 25.18 11.69 9.68
C PHE A 200 25.61 12.96 10.43
N ASP A 201 24.69 13.55 11.19
CA ASP A 201 25.02 14.67 12.05
C ASP A 201 25.77 14.22 13.32
N GLU A 202 26.09 15.17 14.20
CA GLU A 202 26.81 14.90 15.45
C GLU A 202 26.02 14.01 16.41
N GLU A 203 24.69 13.96 16.26
CA GLU A 203 23.77 13.12 17.04
C GLU A 203 23.61 11.73 16.42
N GLY A 204 24.27 11.43 15.29
CA GLY A 204 24.20 10.16 14.55
C GLY A 204 22.94 10.01 13.69
N GLU A 205 22.15 11.07 13.56
CA GLU A 205 20.97 11.08 12.71
C GLU A 205 21.32 11.33 11.23
N ARG A 206 20.58 10.67 10.34
CA ARG A 206 20.83 10.74 8.90
C ARG A 206 20.26 12.00 8.29
N GLN A 207 21.12 12.91 7.86
CA GLN A 207 20.77 14.15 7.20
C GLN A 207 20.93 14.08 5.69
N THR A 208 20.17 14.91 4.96
CA THR A 208 20.27 15.04 3.50
C THR A 208 20.44 16.50 3.11
N GLN A 209 21.55 16.81 2.49
CA GLN A 209 21.86 18.13 1.97
C GLN A 209 21.75 18.14 0.44
N TYR A 210 21.10 19.15 -0.12
CA TYR A 210 20.96 19.38 -1.54
C TYR A 210 21.82 20.56 -1.94
N ILE A 211 22.81 20.31 -2.81
CA ILE A 211 23.76 21.32 -3.26
C ILE A 211 23.44 21.60 -4.74
N LYS A 212 23.24 22.88 -5.08
CA LYS A 212 23.17 23.28 -6.49
C LYS A 212 24.57 23.18 -7.09
N THR A 213 24.72 22.37 -8.12
CA THR A 213 26.03 22.24 -8.76
C THR A 213 26.24 23.41 -9.70
N THR A 214 27.13 24.31 -9.30
CA THR A 214 27.83 25.25 -10.20
C THR A 214 29.34 25.06 -10.14
N ALA A 215 29.84 24.04 -9.45
CA ALA A 215 31.25 23.80 -9.22
C ALA A 215 31.84 22.73 -10.14
N PRO A 216 33.09 22.87 -10.57
CA PRO A 216 33.78 21.91 -11.43
C PRO A 216 34.09 20.60 -10.72
N GLU A 217 34.33 19.55 -11.50
CA GLU A 217 34.47 18.13 -11.16
C GLU A 217 35.61 17.72 -10.21
N SER A 218 36.17 18.60 -9.43
CA SER A 218 37.38 18.32 -8.68
C SER A 218 37.15 18.14 -7.17
N GLU A 219 36.41 17.12 -6.77
CA GLU A 219 36.69 16.47 -5.49
C GLU A 219 35.97 15.11 -5.47
N LYS A 220 36.75 14.03 -5.33
CA LYS A 220 36.26 12.69 -5.07
C LYS A 220 35.60 12.66 -3.70
N LEU A 221 34.37 13.16 -3.63
CA LEU A 221 33.54 13.05 -2.45
C LEU A 221 32.93 11.63 -2.38
N GLY A 222 33.09 10.99 -1.25
CA GLY A 222 32.87 9.57 -1.05
C GLY A 222 31.44 9.07 -1.41
N LYS A 223 31.19 7.80 -1.20
CA LYS A 223 29.98 6.98 -1.54
C LYS A 223 28.60 7.58 -1.14
N LEU A 224 28.57 8.74 -0.48
CA LEU A 224 27.36 9.41 0.03
C LEU A 224 26.81 10.50 -0.92
N MET A 225 27.54 10.87 -1.98
CA MET A 225 27.08 11.86 -2.95
C MET A 225 26.39 11.21 -4.16
N ARG A 226 25.32 11.83 -4.61
CA ARG A 226 24.56 11.41 -5.79
C ARG A 226 24.16 12.62 -6.61
N LYS A 227 24.38 12.54 -7.91
CA LYS A 227 23.82 13.47 -8.89
C LYS A 227 22.39 13.03 -9.24
N VAL A 228 21.44 13.95 -9.17
CA VAL A 228 20.03 13.75 -9.54
C VAL A 228 19.73 14.71 -10.70
N GLU A 229 19.53 14.17 -11.87
CA GLU A 229 19.07 14.91 -13.04
C GLU A 229 17.58 15.19 -12.91
N MET A 230 17.18 16.46 -12.96
CA MET A 230 15.80 16.91 -12.87
C MET A 230 15.21 17.00 -14.27
N THR A 231 14.45 15.98 -14.65
CA THR A 231 13.90 15.86 -16.01
C THR A 231 12.60 16.64 -16.18
N GLU A 232 12.20 16.90 -17.43
CA GLU A 232 10.87 17.42 -17.74
C GLU A 232 9.77 16.43 -17.33
N ASP A 233 10.08 15.14 -17.28
CA ASP A 233 9.13 14.09 -16.83
C ASP A 233 8.58 14.35 -15.43
N ILE A 234 9.41 14.72 -14.44
CA ILE A 234 8.89 14.98 -13.09
C ILE A 234 7.99 16.23 -13.08
N ARG A 235 8.33 17.26 -13.84
CA ARG A 235 7.53 18.47 -13.96
C ARG A 235 6.14 18.14 -14.55
N ARG A 236 6.12 17.39 -15.66
CA ARG A 236 4.87 16.99 -16.32
C ARG A 236 4.09 15.98 -15.47
N LEU A 237 4.78 15.08 -14.77
CA LEU A 237 4.15 14.10 -13.88
C LEU A 237 3.34 14.77 -12.77
N ILE A 238 3.84 15.85 -12.18
CA ILE A 238 3.14 16.59 -11.11
C ILE A 238 1.76 17.06 -11.63
N VAL A 239 1.72 17.68 -12.80
CA VAL A 239 0.47 18.16 -13.38
C VAL A 239 -0.40 16.99 -13.87
N PHE A 240 0.20 16.01 -14.52
CA PHE A 240 -0.51 14.85 -15.05
C PHE A 240 -1.20 14.05 -13.94
N MET A 241 -0.48 13.70 -12.86
CA MET A 241 -1.05 12.91 -11.76
C MET A 241 -2.18 13.65 -11.03
N THR A 242 -2.04 14.95 -10.85
CA THR A 242 -3.09 15.77 -10.19
C THR A 242 -4.35 15.87 -11.04
N ASN A 243 -4.26 15.64 -12.35
CA ASN A 243 -5.37 15.72 -13.29
C ASN A 243 -5.83 14.36 -13.85
N SER A 244 -5.19 13.24 -13.47
CA SER A 244 -5.47 11.92 -14.06
C SER A 244 -5.77 10.81 -13.05
N TYR A 245 -5.65 11.04 -11.76
CA TYR A 245 -5.85 10.05 -10.69
C TYR A 245 -4.96 8.80 -10.76
N ILE A 246 -3.97 8.72 -11.64
CA ILE A 246 -3.10 7.54 -11.74
C ILE A 246 -2.31 7.31 -10.45
N ARG A 247 -1.94 6.05 -10.20
CA ARG A 247 -1.02 5.70 -9.11
C ARG A 247 0.43 5.80 -9.61
N PRO A 248 1.40 6.04 -8.71
CA PRO A 248 2.82 5.94 -9.10
C PRO A 248 3.19 4.60 -9.73
N THR A 249 2.51 3.52 -9.36
CA THR A 249 2.72 2.19 -9.98
C THR A 249 2.25 2.12 -11.42
N ASP A 250 1.25 2.91 -11.80
CA ASP A 250 0.73 2.92 -13.18
C ASP A 250 1.76 3.52 -14.16
N ILE A 251 2.67 4.40 -13.67
CA ILE A 251 3.80 4.94 -14.46
C ILE A 251 4.69 3.82 -15.02
N LYS A 252 4.77 2.69 -14.32
CA LYS A 252 5.61 1.55 -14.73
C LYS A 252 5.05 0.81 -15.95
N THR A 253 3.75 0.92 -16.20
CA THR A 253 3.05 0.14 -17.23
C THR A 253 2.39 1.02 -18.29
N MET A 254 2.26 2.33 -18.03
CA MET A 254 1.58 3.23 -18.95
C MET A 254 2.44 3.51 -20.18
N LYS A 255 1.93 3.12 -21.35
CA LYS A 255 2.49 3.34 -22.66
C LYS A 255 1.59 4.29 -23.46
N HIS A 256 2.11 4.87 -24.54
CA HIS A 256 1.33 5.78 -25.39
C HIS A 256 0.10 5.11 -25.98
N LYS A 257 0.13 3.83 -26.34
CA LYS A 257 -1.04 3.04 -26.79
C LYS A 257 -2.19 2.95 -25.79
N HIS A 258 -1.96 3.29 -24.53
CA HIS A 258 -2.99 3.29 -23.49
C HIS A 258 -3.68 4.65 -23.34
N VAL A 259 -3.32 5.65 -24.15
CA VAL A 259 -3.75 7.03 -24.01
C VAL A 259 -4.50 7.48 -25.25
N ASP A 260 -5.82 7.67 -25.14
CA ASP A 260 -6.64 8.25 -26.20
C ASP A 260 -6.99 9.70 -25.86
N ILE A 261 -6.87 10.61 -26.83
CA ILE A 261 -7.41 11.96 -26.73
C ILE A 261 -8.84 11.93 -27.26
N VAL A 262 -9.79 12.28 -26.41
CA VAL A 262 -11.22 12.19 -26.70
C VAL A 262 -11.87 13.56 -26.48
N LYS A 263 -12.83 13.92 -27.34
CA LYS A 263 -13.68 15.11 -27.18
C LYS A 263 -15.02 14.73 -26.55
N ASN A 264 -15.47 15.49 -25.58
CA ASN A 264 -16.84 15.37 -25.05
C ASN A 264 -17.86 16.06 -25.98
N ARG A 265 -19.14 16.00 -25.62
CA ARG A 265 -20.24 16.64 -26.41
C ARG A 265 -20.09 18.14 -26.50
N ASP A 266 -19.47 18.78 -25.53
CA ASP A 266 -19.26 20.26 -25.48
C ASP A 266 -17.93 20.66 -26.18
N GLY A 267 -17.24 19.73 -26.85
CA GLY A 267 -16.00 19.98 -27.57
C GLY A 267 -14.75 20.00 -26.68
N ASN A 268 -14.86 19.83 -25.35
CA ASN A 268 -13.72 19.80 -24.46
C ASN A 268 -12.94 18.48 -24.59
N GLU A 269 -11.63 18.59 -24.70
CA GLU A 269 -10.73 17.43 -24.78
C GLU A 269 -10.37 16.89 -23.40
N TYR A 270 -10.24 15.57 -23.32
CA TYR A 270 -9.75 14.86 -22.16
C TYR A 270 -8.99 13.59 -22.59
N LEU A 271 -8.16 13.04 -21.72
CA LEU A 271 -7.55 11.73 -21.99
C LEU A 271 -8.42 10.61 -21.41
N ARG A 272 -8.61 9.58 -22.22
CA ARG A 272 -9.07 8.26 -21.76
C ARG A 272 -7.86 7.37 -21.58
N LEU A 273 -7.61 6.91 -20.34
CA LEU A 273 -6.45 6.08 -20.03
C LEU A 273 -6.90 4.63 -19.87
N ASN A 274 -6.59 3.78 -20.86
CA ASN A 274 -6.90 2.36 -20.90
C ASN A 274 -5.76 1.54 -20.27
N LEU A 275 -5.47 1.81 -19.01
CA LEU A 275 -4.36 1.18 -18.29
C LEU A 275 -4.66 -0.28 -17.96
N PRO A 276 -3.62 -1.15 -17.87
CA PRO A 276 -3.78 -2.52 -17.42
C PRO A 276 -4.55 -2.63 -16.10
N PRO A 277 -5.29 -3.72 -15.87
CA PRO A 277 -6.01 -3.93 -14.62
C PRO A 277 -5.09 -3.86 -13.41
N SER A 278 -5.53 -3.17 -12.36
CA SER A 278 -4.77 -3.02 -11.12
C SER A 278 -5.71 -3.12 -9.92
N LYS A 279 -5.39 -3.97 -8.95
CA LYS A 279 -6.16 -4.19 -7.72
C LYS A 279 -7.66 -4.45 -7.96
N GLY A 280 -8.00 -5.24 -8.99
CA GLY A 280 -9.38 -5.57 -9.32
C GLY A 280 -10.15 -4.49 -10.09
N HIS A 281 -9.51 -3.38 -10.47
CA HIS A 281 -10.11 -2.32 -11.26
C HIS A 281 -9.60 -2.35 -12.71
N SER A 282 -10.51 -2.41 -13.68
CA SER A 282 -10.22 -2.42 -15.12
C SER A 282 -10.81 -1.25 -15.90
N PHE A 283 -11.61 -0.40 -15.26
CA PHE A 283 -12.25 0.73 -15.93
C PHE A 283 -11.21 1.75 -16.43
N PRO A 284 -11.43 2.35 -17.63
CA PRO A 284 -10.63 3.47 -18.09
C PRO A 284 -10.71 4.65 -17.13
N ILE A 285 -9.65 5.44 -17.09
CA ILE A 285 -9.64 6.70 -16.33
C ILE A 285 -9.94 7.84 -17.29
N THR A 286 -10.92 8.68 -16.95
CA THR A 286 -11.19 9.95 -17.61
C THR A 286 -10.45 11.05 -16.87
N THR A 287 -9.62 11.82 -17.58
CA THR A 287 -8.81 12.86 -16.97
C THR A 287 -9.50 14.23 -16.99
N MET A 288 -8.91 15.18 -16.30
CA MET A 288 -9.21 16.61 -16.47
C MET A 288 -8.60 17.13 -17.78
N PRO A 289 -9.17 18.19 -18.39
CA PRO A 289 -8.62 18.79 -19.62
C PRO A 289 -7.15 19.19 -19.53
N SER A 290 -6.68 19.68 -18.37
CA SER A 290 -5.29 20.07 -18.16
C SER A 290 -4.27 18.92 -18.35
N ALA A 291 -4.71 17.65 -18.27
CA ALA A 291 -3.85 16.52 -18.54
C ALA A 291 -3.52 16.39 -20.03
N VAL A 292 -4.39 16.85 -20.94
CA VAL A 292 -4.22 16.74 -22.40
C VAL A 292 -2.98 17.51 -22.85
N ASN A 293 -2.94 18.81 -22.55
CA ASN A 293 -1.80 19.65 -22.91
C ASN A 293 -0.49 19.12 -22.32
N THR A 294 -0.53 18.70 -21.03
CA THR A 294 0.63 18.12 -20.37
C THR A 294 1.14 16.86 -21.06
N TYR A 295 0.23 15.99 -21.52
CA TYR A 295 0.56 14.79 -22.27
C TYR A 295 1.15 15.10 -23.64
N ILE A 296 0.53 16.03 -24.40
CA ILE A 296 1.00 16.44 -25.73
C ILE A 296 2.39 17.05 -25.63
N GLU A 297 2.62 17.96 -24.68
CA GLU A 297 3.93 18.59 -24.47
C GLU A 297 5.01 17.56 -24.08
N LEU A 298 4.67 16.55 -23.27
CA LEU A 298 5.60 15.48 -22.90
C LEU A 298 5.91 14.58 -24.12
N PHE A 299 4.90 14.25 -24.91
CA PHE A 299 5.04 13.45 -26.12
C PHE A 299 6.02 14.10 -27.12
N TRP A 300 5.81 15.39 -27.42
CA TRP A 300 6.72 16.13 -28.31
C TRP A 300 8.13 16.31 -27.74
N HIS A 301 8.23 16.47 -26.41
CA HIS A 301 9.54 16.52 -25.76
C HIS A 301 10.34 15.24 -25.96
N HIS A 302 9.70 14.08 -25.89
CA HIS A 302 10.35 12.79 -26.09
C HIS A 302 10.67 12.52 -27.56
N ILE A 303 9.80 12.91 -28.50
CA ILE A 303 10.11 12.84 -29.95
C ILE A 303 11.36 13.67 -30.27
N GLY A 304 11.43 14.90 -29.79
CA GLY A 304 12.59 15.77 -30.02
C GLY A 304 13.92 15.25 -29.49
N ARG A 305 13.88 14.24 -28.59
CA ARG A 305 15.04 13.55 -28.01
C ARG A 305 15.31 12.17 -28.59
N ASP A 306 14.54 11.75 -29.57
CA ASP A 306 14.61 10.40 -30.16
C ASP A 306 14.59 9.26 -29.12
N THR A 307 13.71 9.37 -28.14
CA THR A 307 13.65 8.41 -27.01
C THR A 307 12.63 7.28 -27.24
N PHE A 308 11.89 7.29 -28.34
CA PHE A 308 10.79 6.34 -28.58
C PHE A 308 11.21 5.09 -29.35
N GLY A 309 12.36 5.09 -30.03
CA GLY A 309 12.73 4.03 -30.98
C GLY A 309 11.74 3.93 -32.14
N ASP A 310 11.68 2.77 -32.78
CA ASP A 310 10.91 2.54 -34.02
C ASP A 310 9.39 2.53 -33.83
N ASN A 311 8.89 2.35 -32.60
CA ASN A 311 7.46 2.28 -32.31
C ASN A 311 7.05 3.18 -31.14
N PRO A 312 6.64 4.42 -31.42
CA PRO A 312 6.23 5.38 -30.41
C PRO A 312 5.07 4.90 -29.53
N GLU A 313 4.12 4.11 -30.05
CA GLU A 313 2.96 3.62 -29.29
C GLU A 313 3.37 2.65 -28.17
N GLU A 314 4.42 1.88 -28.39
CA GLU A 314 4.96 0.92 -27.39
C GLU A 314 5.89 1.58 -26.39
N ALA A 315 6.30 2.83 -26.60
CA ALA A 315 7.12 3.58 -25.67
C ALA A 315 6.34 3.93 -24.39
N TYR A 316 7.06 4.07 -23.29
CA TYR A 316 6.48 4.50 -22.01
C TYR A 316 6.25 6.02 -22.00
N VAL A 317 5.12 6.44 -21.40
CA VAL A 317 4.76 7.86 -21.32
C VAL A 317 5.73 8.66 -20.46
N PHE A 318 6.29 8.07 -19.40
CA PHE A 318 7.28 8.73 -18.54
C PHE A 318 8.60 7.99 -18.55
N LEU A 319 9.70 8.73 -18.70
CA LEU A 319 11.07 8.23 -18.73
C LEU A 319 11.23 7.03 -19.68
N PRO A 320 10.90 7.18 -20.99
CA PRO A 320 10.94 6.09 -21.97
C PRO A 320 12.32 5.47 -22.14
N GLN A 321 13.40 6.22 -21.90
CA GLN A 321 14.78 5.76 -22.00
C GLN A 321 15.16 4.66 -20.99
N TYR A 322 14.37 4.43 -19.95
CA TYR A 322 14.64 3.37 -18.99
C TYR A 322 13.78 2.14 -19.24
N THR A 323 14.37 1.05 -19.68
CA THR A 323 13.70 -0.26 -19.83
C THR A 323 13.35 -0.87 -18.48
N ASN A 324 14.20 -0.69 -17.45
CA ASN A 324 13.89 -1.09 -16.09
C ASN A 324 12.92 -0.08 -15.45
N ARG A 325 11.63 -0.47 -15.38
CA ARG A 325 10.55 0.41 -14.91
C ARG A 325 10.56 0.66 -13.40
N ASP A 326 11.15 -0.24 -12.60
CA ASP A 326 11.39 0.00 -11.17
C ASP A 326 12.46 1.08 -10.98
N TYR A 327 13.49 1.06 -11.83
CA TYR A 327 14.51 2.08 -11.81
C TYR A 327 13.97 3.44 -12.28
N ALA A 328 13.15 3.48 -13.34
CA ALA A 328 12.48 4.70 -13.79
C ALA A 328 11.65 5.37 -12.67
N LEU A 329 10.81 4.59 -12.00
CA LEU A 329 10.02 5.10 -10.86
C LEU A 329 10.94 5.59 -9.72
N LYS A 330 12.05 4.91 -9.47
CA LYS A 330 13.02 5.30 -8.46
C LYS A 330 13.74 6.62 -8.81
N GLN A 331 13.98 6.90 -10.11
CA GLN A 331 14.50 8.20 -10.54
C GLN A 331 13.49 9.31 -10.26
N LEU A 332 12.20 9.12 -10.60
CA LEU A 332 11.15 10.08 -10.27
C LEU A 332 11.03 10.33 -8.75
N GLN A 333 11.18 9.28 -7.94
CA GLN A 333 11.18 9.43 -6.47
C GLN A 333 12.35 10.27 -5.98
N ARG A 334 13.54 10.11 -6.56
CA ARG A 334 14.72 10.91 -6.22
C ARG A 334 14.54 12.38 -6.58
N GLN A 335 13.99 12.64 -7.77
CA GLN A 335 13.66 14.00 -8.21
C GLN A 335 12.59 14.63 -7.31
N TRP A 336 11.60 13.84 -6.90
CA TRP A 336 10.58 14.24 -5.93
C TRP A 336 11.18 14.65 -4.58
N GLU A 337 12.13 13.86 -4.05
CA GLU A 337 12.83 14.18 -2.80
C GLU A 337 13.53 15.54 -2.88
N VAL A 338 14.16 15.88 -4.03
CA VAL A 338 14.78 17.19 -4.27
C VAL A 338 13.73 18.30 -4.17
N LEU A 339 12.59 18.15 -4.84
CA LEU A 339 11.52 19.15 -4.82
C LEU A 339 10.95 19.34 -3.41
N MET A 340 10.67 18.24 -2.69
CA MET A 340 10.14 18.28 -1.33
C MET A 340 11.09 18.98 -0.37
N ASN A 341 12.38 18.67 -0.46
CA ASN A 341 13.38 19.32 0.38
C ASN A 341 13.50 20.81 0.07
N HIS A 342 13.52 21.20 -1.22
CA HIS A 342 13.62 22.60 -1.63
C HIS A 342 12.38 23.40 -1.19
N THR A 343 11.19 22.83 -1.35
CA THR A 343 9.94 23.53 -1.04
C THR A 343 9.54 23.42 0.43
N LYS A 344 10.18 22.53 1.21
CA LYS A 344 9.76 22.19 2.57
C LYS A 344 8.29 21.75 2.63
N LEU A 345 7.87 20.95 1.64
CA LEU A 345 6.51 20.43 1.51
C LEU A 345 6.44 18.92 1.72
N ASP A 346 7.47 18.30 2.30
CA ASP A 346 7.54 16.87 2.60
C ASP A 346 6.50 16.42 3.64
N THR A 347 6.04 17.34 4.48
CA THR A 347 5.04 17.10 5.51
C THR A 347 3.93 18.15 5.42
N SER A 348 2.67 17.76 5.63
CA SER A 348 1.54 18.67 5.71
C SER A 348 1.51 19.40 7.07
N VAL A 349 0.72 20.45 7.18
CA VAL A 349 0.49 21.16 8.47
C VAL A 349 -0.03 20.20 9.55
N ALA A 350 -0.78 19.16 9.17
CA ALA A 350 -1.28 18.13 10.08
C ALA A 350 -0.24 17.01 10.39
N GLY A 351 1.02 17.17 9.98
CA GLY A 351 2.07 16.19 10.22
C GLY A 351 2.06 14.98 9.30
N GLU A 352 1.25 14.98 8.24
CA GLU A 352 1.12 13.88 7.30
C GLU A 352 2.25 13.92 6.27
N GLN A 353 2.91 12.78 6.05
CA GLN A 353 3.99 12.66 5.08
C GLN A 353 3.47 12.76 3.63
N ARG A 354 4.22 13.47 2.78
CA ARG A 354 3.92 13.64 1.36
C ARG A 354 4.91 12.91 0.48
N THR A 355 4.38 12.10 -0.40
CA THR A 355 5.13 11.33 -1.41
C THR A 355 4.56 11.64 -2.80
N ILE A 356 5.14 11.09 -3.88
CA ILE A 356 4.52 11.18 -5.22
C ILE A 356 3.04 10.75 -5.21
N TYR A 357 2.68 9.78 -4.36
CA TYR A 357 1.29 9.33 -4.21
C TYR A 357 0.36 10.45 -3.72
N SER A 358 0.89 11.45 -3.02
CA SER A 358 0.13 12.62 -2.54
C SER A 358 -0.46 13.46 -3.68
N LEU A 359 0.11 13.42 -4.88
CA LEU A 359 -0.48 14.04 -6.07
C LEU A 359 -1.84 13.42 -6.42
N ARG A 360 -1.96 12.10 -6.29
CA ARG A 360 -3.25 11.43 -6.46
C ARG A 360 -4.24 11.80 -5.34
N HIS A 361 -3.77 11.94 -4.10
CA HIS A 361 -4.62 12.46 -3.01
C HIS A 361 -5.10 13.87 -3.35
N THR A 362 -4.21 14.73 -3.83
CA THR A 362 -4.56 16.09 -4.28
C THR A 362 -5.60 16.06 -5.40
N ALA A 363 -5.45 15.18 -6.39
CA ALA A 363 -6.43 15.02 -7.48
C ALA A 363 -7.84 14.69 -6.95
N ILE A 364 -7.95 13.77 -6.02
CA ILE A 364 -9.24 13.36 -5.43
C ILE A 364 -9.78 14.48 -4.54
N MET A 365 -8.96 15.09 -3.68
CA MET A 365 -9.36 16.20 -2.82
C MET A 365 -9.87 17.40 -3.64
N TYR A 366 -9.17 17.77 -4.71
CA TYR A 366 -9.64 18.85 -5.58
C TYR A 366 -11.00 18.56 -6.23
N ARG A 367 -11.29 17.29 -6.53
CA ARG A 367 -12.62 16.92 -7.04
C ARG A 367 -13.69 17.01 -5.97
N LEU A 368 -13.36 16.60 -4.75
CA LEU A 368 -14.30 16.69 -3.62
C LEU A 368 -14.57 18.14 -3.18
N ILE A 369 -13.55 19.02 -3.27
CA ILE A 369 -13.66 20.42 -2.85
C ILE A 369 -14.24 21.29 -3.96
N PHE A 370 -13.75 21.16 -5.20
CA PHE A 370 -14.07 22.08 -6.30
C PHE A 370 -15.00 21.47 -7.36
N GLY A 371 -15.31 20.18 -7.28
CA GLY A 371 -16.16 19.49 -8.24
C GLY A 371 -17.63 19.72 -7.93
N VAL A 372 -18.33 20.52 -8.73
CA VAL A 372 -19.75 20.76 -8.57
C VAL A 372 -20.55 19.49 -8.85
N GLY A 373 -21.37 19.06 -7.87
CA GLY A 373 -22.28 17.92 -8.03
C GLY A 373 -21.59 16.56 -8.22
N ILE A 374 -20.33 16.39 -7.83
CA ILE A 374 -19.61 15.15 -8.07
C ILE A 374 -20.20 14.00 -7.23
N ASN A 375 -20.52 12.90 -7.92
CA ASN A 375 -20.95 11.68 -7.26
C ASN A 375 -19.71 10.88 -6.80
N THR A 376 -19.65 10.56 -5.49
CA THR A 376 -18.53 9.83 -4.89
C THR A 376 -18.31 8.47 -5.52
N LEU A 377 -19.38 7.76 -5.94
CA LEU A 377 -19.28 6.48 -6.64
C LEU A 377 -18.61 6.64 -8.02
N LEU A 378 -18.99 7.67 -8.77
CA LEU A 378 -18.36 7.96 -10.07
C LEU A 378 -16.89 8.35 -9.89
N LEU A 379 -16.58 9.18 -8.89
CA LEU A 379 -15.22 9.53 -8.56
C LEU A 379 -14.40 8.30 -8.15
N ALA A 380 -14.96 7.43 -7.31
CA ALA A 380 -14.31 6.21 -6.89
C ALA A 380 -13.99 5.27 -8.07
N ARG A 381 -14.95 5.06 -8.97
CA ARG A 381 -14.77 4.26 -10.19
C ARG A 381 -13.70 4.87 -11.10
N ASN A 382 -13.80 6.16 -11.38
CA ASN A 382 -12.83 6.86 -12.24
C ASN A 382 -11.42 6.87 -11.63
N ALA A 383 -11.32 7.07 -10.32
CA ALA A 383 -10.05 6.97 -9.61
C ALA A 383 -9.60 5.52 -9.35
N ARG A 384 -10.31 4.49 -9.84
CA ARG A 384 -9.98 3.06 -9.65
C ARG A 384 -9.76 2.72 -8.17
N THR A 385 -10.72 3.12 -7.30
CA THR A 385 -10.70 2.89 -5.85
C THR A 385 -12.11 2.58 -5.34
N GLY A 386 -12.25 2.16 -4.09
CA GLY A 386 -13.55 1.98 -3.45
C GLY A 386 -14.09 3.28 -2.84
N VAL A 387 -15.42 3.40 -2.74
CA VAL A 387 -16.08 4.52 -2.05
C VAL A 387 -15.65 4.59 -0.60
N GLU A 388 -15.58 3.43 0.08
CA GLU A 388 -15.08 3.32 1.46
C GLU A 388 -13.68 3.93 1.62
N MET A 389 -12.79 3.74 0.62
CA MET A 389 -11.45 4.31 0.64
C MET A 389 -11.48 5.84 0.48
N ILE A 390 -12.43 6.38 -0.29
CA ILE A 390 -12.61 7.82 -0.40
C ILE A 390 -13.10 8.37 0.93
N ASP A 391 -14.13 7.78 1.51
CA ASP A 391 -14.69 8.20 2.79
C ASP A 391 -13.62 8.15 3.91
N ARG A 392 -12.93 7.03 4.02
CA ARG A 392 -11.94 6.77 5.07
C ARG A 392 -10.74 7.71 5.05
N PHE A 393 -10.20 8.04 3.86
CA PHE A 393 -8.95 8.80 3.73
C PHE A 393 -9.13 10.25 3.34
N TYR A 394 -10.30 10.65 2.82
CA TYR A 394 -10.53 11.98 2.30
C TYR A 394 -11.66 12.72 3.02
N ALA A 395 -12.75 12.03 3.38
CA ALA A 395 -13.89 12.68 4.03
C ALA A 395 -13.53 13.30 5.38
N LYS A 396 -12.60 12.70 6.13
CA LYS A 396 -12.13 13.24 7.41
C LYS A 396 -11.42 14.59 7.30
N GLN A 397 -10.93 14.94 6.12
CA GLN A 397 -10.24 16.20 5.86
C GLN A 397 -11.15 17.26 5.23
N LEU A 398 -12.39 16.86 4.87
CA LEU A 398 -13.40 17.78 4.37
C LEU A 398 -14.13 18.40 5.55
N THR A 399 -14.02 19.71 5.72
CA THR A 399 -14.88 20.46 6.64
C THR A 399 -16.20 20.81 5.96
N GLY A 400 -17.27 21.00 6.75
CA GLY A 400 -18.54 21.46 6.22
C GLY A 400 -18.42 22.78 5.45
N GLU A 401 -17.50 23.66 5.89
CA GLU A 401 -17.23 24.95 5.26
C GLU A 401 -16.62 24.82 3.85
N MET A 402 -15.81 23.81 3.58
CA MET A 402 -15.23 23.56 2.25
C MET A 402 -16.30 23.23 1.20
N ASN A 403 -17.47 22.77 1.61
CA ASN A 403 -18.58 22.37 0.76
C ASN A 403 -19.88 23.09 1.10
N ILE A 404 -19.79 24.27 1.70
CA ILE A 404 -20.97 25.01 2.23
C ILE A 404 -22.02 25.25 1.15
N THR A 405 -21.62 25.60 -0.06
CA THR A 405 -22.53 25.80 -1.20
C THR A 405 -23.28 24.53 -1.58
N MET A 406 -22.63 23.36 -1.48
CA MET A 406 -23.28 22.06 -1.73
C MET A 406 -24.21 21.67 -0.58
N LEU A 407 -23.77 21.86 0.66
CA LEU A 407 -24.58 21.56 1.86
C LEU A 407 -25.80 22.44 1.97
N GLN A 408 -25.71 23.70 1.50
CA GLN A 408 -26.79 24.67 1.50
C GLN A 408 -27.57 24.66 0.20
N SER A 409 -27.18 23.89 -0.83
CA SER A 409 -27.89 23.81 -2.11
C SER A 409 -29.28 23.24 -1.88
N ARG A 410 -30.28 24.07 -2.09
CA ARG A 410 -31.66 23.60 -2.28
C ARG A 410 -31.76 23.01 -3.69
N ARG A 411 -32.66 22.03 -3.92
CA ARG A 411 -32.96 21.54 -5.28
C ARG A 411 -33.08 22.75 -6.21
N PRO A 412 -32.38 22.79 -7.36
CA PRO A 412 -32.54 23.89 -8.30
C PRO A 412 -34.03 23.97 -8.62
N ARG A 413 -34.69 25.08 -8.26
CA ARG A 413 -35.99 25.40 -8.85
C ARG A 413 -35.75 25.38 -10.35
N LYS A 414 -36.58 24.64 -11.11
CA LYS A 414 -36.56 24.75 -12.57
C LYS A 414 -36.59 26.24 -12.87
N ILE A 415 -35.49 26.75 -13.42
CA ILE A 415 -35.41 28.13 -13.91
C ILE A 415 -36.31 28.13 -15.13
N TYR A 416 -37.56 28.57 -14.93
CA TYR A 416 -38.38 29.05 -16.01
C TYR A 416 -37.87 30.46 -16.32
N ASP A 417 -37.53 30.65 -17.58
CA ASP A 417 -37.00 31.81 -18.24
C ASP A 417 -37.27 33.19 -17.58
N GLY A 418 -36.21 33.95 -17.42
CA GLY A 418 -36.17 35.41 -17.66
C GLY A 418 -36.63 36.36 -16.55
N GLU A 419 -37.43 35.95 -15.57
CA GLU A 419 -38.00 36.90 -14.59
C GLU A 419 -37.35 36.88 -13.18
N ASN A 420 -36.49 35.91 -12.87
CA ASN A 420 -36.02 35.68 -11.50
C ASN A 420 -34.74 36.42 -11.10
N GLU A 421 -33.98 37.03 -12.01
CA GLU A 421 -32.80 37.82 -11.61
C GLU A 421 -33.13 39.08 -10.79
N LYS A 422 -34.32 39.68 -11.06
CA LYS A 422 -34.76 40.87 -10.31
C LYS A 422 -35.26 40.56 -8.91
N GLU A 423 -35.83 39.38 -8.67
CA GLU A 423 -36.27 38.94 -7.33
C GLU A 423 -35.13 38.53 -6.43
N ILE A 424 -34.10 37.86 -6.97
CA ILE A 424 -32.90 37.48 -6.22
C ILE A 424 -32.12 38.73 -5.78
N LYS A 425 -32.06 39.77 -6.60
CA LYS A 425 -31.49 41.08 -6.23
C LYS A 425 -32.32 41.81 -5.16
N LYS A 426 -33.63 41.66 -5.12
CA LYS A 426 -34.50 42.25 -4.10
C LYS A 426 -34.41 41.54 -2.76
N GLN A 427 -34.19 40.23 -2.72
CA GLN A 427 -34.04 39.48 -1.48
C GLN A 427 -32.66 39.70 -0.81
N LYS A 428 -31.62 40.05 -1.58
CA LYS A 428 -30.32 40.45 -1.05
C LYS A 428 -30.32 41.86 -0.39
N LEU A 429 -31.36 42.66 -0.59
CA LEU A 429 -31.47 44.03 -0.06
C LEU A 429 -32.24 44.12 1.26
N ASN A 430 -32.83 43.04 1.77
CA ASN A 430 -33.53 43.02 3.05
C ASN A 430 -32.68 42.41 4.17
N GLY A 431 -31.67 43.13 4.61
CA GLY A 431 -31.31 43.34 6.02
C GLY A 431 -30.88 42.14 6.85
N TYR A 432 -29.94 41.31 6.37
CA TYR A 432 -29.08 40.58 7.30
C TYR A 432 -27.63 41.05 7.15
N PRO A 433 -26.91 41.32 8.24
CA PRO A 433 -25.50 41.69 8.14
C PRO A 433 -24.73 40.47 7.59
N ILE A 434 -24.36 40.53 6.31
CA ILE A 434 -23.40 39.60 5.72
C ILE A 434 -22.05 40.04 6.24
N THR A 435 -21.52 39.35 7.26
CA THR A 435 -20.09 39.36 7.50
C THR A 435 -19.43 38.74 6.27
N ASP A 436 -18.54 39.48 5.63
CA ASP A 436 -17.75 39.04 4.46
C ASP A 436 -16.87 37.81 4.77
N VAL A 437 -17.50 36.65 4.88
CA VAL A 437 -16.81 35.35 5.00
C VAL A 437 -16.32 34.88 3.63
N ASP A 438 -16.88 35.41 2.54
CA ASP A 438 -16.54 34.97 1.18
C ASP A 438 -15.20 35.47 0.65
N GLN A 439 -14.58 36.51 1.23
CA GLN A 439 -13.25 36.96 0.81
C GLN A 439 -12.10 36.34 1.59
N THR A 440 -12.33 35.87 2.81
CA THR A 440 -11.29 35.24 3.62
C THR A 440 -11.07 33.75 3.31
N ASN A 441 -12.06 33.06 2.73
CA ASN A 441 -11.94 31.63 2.38
C ASN A 441 -11.20 31.36 1.08
N ASN A 442 -11.07 32.33 0.18
CA ASN A 442 -10.22 32.16 -1.01
C ASN A 442 -8.74 32.39 -0.71
N ASP A 443 -8.40 32.98 0.43
CA ASP A 443 -7.01 33.22 0.82
C ASP A 443 -6.41 32.13 1.72
N ASN A 444 -7.23 31.23 2.28
CA ASN A 444 -6.80 30.16 3.16
C ASN A 444 -6.91 28.73 2.58
N LEU A 445 -7.27 28.58 1.28
CA LEU A 445 -7.27 27.29 0.59
C LEU A 445 -6.05 27.09 -0.31
#